data_8984cc4507511a71066706feb4a2fd8e
#
_entry.id   8984cc4507511a71066706feb4a2fd8e
#
_cell.length_a   1.000
_cell.length_b   1.000
_cell.length_c   1.000
_cell.angle_alpha   90.00
_cell.angle_beta   90.00
_cell.angle_gamma   90.00
#
_symmetry.space_group_name_H-M   'P 1'
#
loop_
_entity.id
_entity.type
_entity.pdbx_description
1 polymer ?
#
loop_
_entity_poly.entity_id
_entity_poly.type
_entity_poly.pdbx_seq_one_letter_code
_entity_poly.pdbx_strand_id
1 'polypeptide(L)'
;MNTLATLIRRELQEHKVGFIYAPFIVTCVLSLVIISVYFGLTDIQTAEFNFTTKIYENEQALEWMVTADIKQITAVMRSGLVVLALPILLTIAFAILAFNLSTFADERKDRTLIFWRSLPVSDLTTVMSKILLVTLILPLIVLPNIILLHLISLLSASIFFATNDIVPFGWVWSAYSFTDWFRIIFSLWAQSLWSLPLTAWLMFAGAFARRPIMGALVPIAVVVVLEGIVLKTNYIFTFIEDRLGFWTRASSFPKQTEELRVVDVSDIYLMLSTQDFWIGMALSTLLIGGIVYFRSRNNDYSSE
;
A
#
# COMPACT_ATOMS: atom_id res chain seq x y z
N MET A 1 -7.51 26.94 14.76
CA MET A 1 -6.89 25.98 13.81
C MET A 1 -6.88 24.61 14.45
N ASN A 2 -7.21 23.57 13.71
CA ASN A 2 -7.26 22.22 14.28
C ASN A 2 -5.82 21.69 14.42
N THR A 3 -5.30 21.58 15.64
CA THR A 3 -3.91 21.17 15.94
C THR A 3 -3.53 19.86 15.27
N LEU A 4 -4.46 18.89 15.22
CA LEU A 4 -4.26 17.61 14.56
C LEU A 4 -3.97 17.76 13.04
N ALA A 5 -4.76 18.57 12.34
CA ALA A 5 -4.58 18.82 10.92
C ALA A 5 -3.24 19.51 10.62
N THR A 6 -2.79 20.41 11.49
CA THR A 6 -1.50 21.08 11.36
C THR A 6 -0.33 20.10 11.52
N LEU A 7 -0.44 19.17 12.48
CA LEU A 7 0.56 18.11 12.69
C LEU A 7 0.63 17.19 11.48
N ILE A 8 -0.50 16.70 10.98
CA ILE A 8 -0.55 15.84 9.78
C ILE A 8 0.08 16.54 8.56
N ARG A 9 -0.27 17.80 8.34
CA ARG A 9 0.30 18.59 7.23
C ARG A 9 1.81 18.73 7.34
N ARG A 10 2.33 18.93 8.55
CA ARG A 10 3.76 19.02 8.81
C ARG A 10 4.46 17.69 8.47
N GLU A 11 3.99 16.57 9.04
CA GLU A 11 4.56 15.24 8.76
C GLU A 11 4.57 14.94 7.26
N LEU A 12 3.48 15.29 6.56
CA LEU A 12 3.41 15.15 5.11
C LEU A 12 4.43 16.01 4.38
N GLN A 13 4.70 17.23 4.85
CA GLN A 13 5.71 18.12 4.24
C GLN A 13 7.14 17.64 4.52
N GLU A 14 7.42 17.13 5.70
CA GLU A 14 8.73 16.57 6.07
C GLU A 14 9.05 15.33 5.21
N HIS A 15 8.07 14.48 4.95
CA HIS A 15 8.23 13.23 4.19
C HIS A 15 7.68 13.29 2.76
N LYS A 16 7.51 14.49 2.18
CA LYS A 16 6.91 14.69 0.85
C LYS A 16 7.60 13.92 -0.28
N VAL A 17 8.91 13.68 -0.16
CA VAL A 17 9.68 12.92 -1.17
C VAL A 17 9.15 11.49 -1.26
N GLY A 18 9.00 10.80 -0.12
CA GLY A 18 8.52 9.42 -0.09
C GLY A 18 7.00 9.30 -0.34
N PHE A 19 6.21 10.24 0.16
CA PHE A 19 4.75 10.12 0.14
C PHE A 19 4.07 10.72 -1.09
N ILE A 20 4.68 11.73 -1.70
CA ILE A 20 4.10 12.44 -2.84
C ILE A 20 4.95 12.23 -4.10
N TYR A 21 6.25 12.57 -4.04
CA TYR A 21 7.07 12.58 -5.25
C TYR A 21 7.42 11.18 -5.73
N ALA A 22 7.76 10.24 -4.85
CA ALA A 22 8.12 8.90 -5.28
C ALA A 22 6.97 8.15 -5.98
N PRO A 23 5.73 8.07 -5.44
CA PRO A 23 4.60 7.48 -6.17
C PRO A 23 4.30 8.19 -7.48
N PHE A 24 4.41 9.53 -7.51
CA PHE A 24 4.16 10.31 -8.72
C PHE A 24 5.21 10.03 -9.81
N ILE A 25 6.49 9.97 -9.47
CA ILE A 25 7.57 9.62 -10.41
C ILE A 25 7.35 8.21 -10.96
N VAL A 26 7.00 7.23 -10.12
CA VAL A 26 6.70 5.87 -10.56
C VAL A 26 5.51 5.87 -11.53
N THR A 27 4.47 6.63 -11.22
CA THR A 27 3.30 6.79 -12.11
C THR A 27 3.71 7.38 -13.46
N CYS A 28 4.53 8.42 -13.49
CA CYS A 28 5.04 9.03 -14.73
C CYS A 28 5.87 8.03 -15.54
N VAL A 29 6.78 7.30 -14.91
CA VAL A 29 7.63 6.29 -15.58
C VAL A 29 6.76 5.17 -16.17
N LEU A 30 5.83 4.62 -15.40
CA LEU A 30 4.91 3.58 -15.88
C LEU A 30 4.02 4.09 -17.02
N SER A 31 3.55 5.33 -16.94
CA SER A 31 2.76 5.96 -18.01
C SER A 31 3.54 6.07 -19.31
N LEU A 32 4.83 6.46 -19.23
CA LEU A 32 5.70 6.51 -20.41
C LEU A 32 5.95 5.11 -20.98
N VAL A 33 6.16 4.10 -20.13
CA VAL A 33 6.30 2.71 -20.56
C VAL A 33 5.03 2.23 -21.28
N ILE A 34 3.86 2.48 -20.71
CA ILE A 34 2.57 2.10 -21.32
C ILE A 34 2.40 2.76 -22.70
N ILE A 35 2.64 4.06 -22.80
CA ILE A 35 2.55 4.78 -24.06
C ILE A 35 3.54 4.21 -25.08
N SER A 36 4.80 3.95 -24.66
CA SER A 36 5.81 3.38 -25.57
C SER A 36 5.45 1.97 -26.04
N VAL A 37 4.85 1.14 -25.18
CA VAL A 37 4.38 -0.20 -25.55
C VAL A 37 3.27 -0.13 -26.60
N TYR A 38 2.26 0.71 -26.40
CA TYR A 38 1.14 0.79 -27.34
C TYR A 38 1.50 1.46 -28.67
N PHE A 39 2.40 2.45 -28.66
CA PHE A 39 2.76 3.21 -29.86
C PHE A 39 4.09 2.78 -30.52
N GLY A 40 4.72 1.70 -30.02
CA GLY A 40 5.91 1.13 -30.62
C GLY A 40 7.15 2.05 -30.59
N LEU A 41 7.20 2.99 -29.63
CA LEU A 41 8.27 3.99 -29.52
C LEU A 41 9.61 3.42 -29.02
N THR A 42 9.62 2.17 -28.54
CA THR A 42 10.83 1.53 -28.00
C THR A 42 10.90 0.05 -28.38
N ASP A 43 11.89 -0.31 -29.18
CA ASP A 43 12.41 -1.69 -29.23
C ASP A 43 13.30 -1.90 -27.99
N ILE A 44 12.72 -2.19 -26.83
CA ILE A 44 13.50 -2.59 -25.65
C ILE A 44 13.92 -4.05 -25.87
N GLN A 45 14.97 -4.25 -26.64
CA GLN A 45 15.71 -5.49 -26.68
C GLN A 45 16.67 -5.51 -25.48
N THR A 46 16.23 -5.99 -24.35
CA THR A 46 17.14 -6.44 -23.29
C THR A 46 17.43 -7.92 -23.50
N ALA A 47 18.71 -8.30 -23.49
CA ALA A 47 19.26 -9.57 -23.94
C ALA A 47 18.76 -10.83 -23.19
N GLU A 48 17.91 -10.73 -22.18
CA GLU A 48 17.34 -11.86 -21.43
C GLU A 48 15.81 -11.79 -21.22
N PHE A 49 15.18 -10.66 -21.49
CA PHE A 49 13.72 -10.50 -21.50
C PHE A 49 13.30 -10.07 -22.90
N ASN A 50 12.95 -11.03 -23.73
CA ASN A 50 12.13 -10.78 -24.92
C ASN A 50 10.73 -10.37 -24.45
N PHE A 51 10.60 -9.19 -23.88
CA PHE A 51 9.33 -8.53 -23.80
C PHE A 51 9.01 -8.12 -25.23
N THR A 52 8.29 -8.98 -25.92
CA THR A 52 7.78 -8.69 -27.25
C THR A 52 6.75 -7.59 -27.06
N THR A 53 7.21 -6.34 -27.10
CA THR A 53 6.41 -5.12 -26.95
C THR A 53 5.48 -4.88 -28.13
N LYS A 54 5.52 -5.80 -29.07
CA LYS A 54 4.64 -5.77 -30.23
C LYS A 54 3.49 -6.75 -29.98
N ILE A 55 2.43 -6.27 -29.32
CA ILE A 55 1.17 -7.01 -29.16
C ILE A 55 0.65 -7.43 -30.54
N TYR A 56 0.90 -6.65 -31.59
CA TYR A 56 0.50 -6.93 -32.97
C TYR A 56 1.42 -7.93 -33.72
N GLU A 57 2.61 -8.27 -33.23
CA GLU A 57 3.42 -9.36 -33.76
C GLU A 57 3.11 -10.71 -33.11
N ASN A 58 2.34 -10.72 -32.03
CA ASN A 58 1.88 -11.94 -31.41
C ASN A 58 0.52 -12.34 -32.03
N GLU A 59 0.58 -13.03 -33.16
CA GLU A 59 -0.62 -13.52 -33.88
C GLU A 59 -1.57 -14.28 -32.96
N GLN A 60 -1.04 -15.05 -32.01
CA GLN A 60 -1.86 -15.79 -31.03
C GLN A 60 -2.62 -14.87 -30.06
N ALA A 61 -2.02 -13.77 -29.61
CA ALA A 61 -2.69 -12.82 -28.74
C ALA A 61 -3.78 -12.03 -29.47
N LEU A 62 -3.52 -11.67 -30.73
CA LEU A 62 -4.52 -11.04 -31.61
C LEU A 62 -5.66 -11.99 -31.95
N GLU A 63 -5.37 -13.23 -32.32
CA GLU A 63 -6.37 -14.25 -32.61
C GLU A 63 -7.24 -14.54 -31.36
N TRP A 64 -6.61 -14.60 -30.18
CA TRP A 64 -7.35 -14.74 -28.93
C TRP A 64 -8.27 -13.52 -28.66
N MET A 65 -7.79 -12.28 -28.88
CA MET A 65 -8.62 -11.07 -28.67
C MET A 65 -9.82 -11.01 -29.60
N VAL A 66 -9.68 -11.52 -30.84
CA VAL A 66 -10.77 -11.56 -31.83
C VAL A 66 -11.77 -12.69 -31.52
N THR A 67 -11.32 -13.79 -30.95
CA THR A 67 -12.13 -15.00 -30.70
C THR A 67 -12.70 -15.10 -29.27
N ALA A 68 -12.07 -14.40 -28.31
CA ALA A 68 -12.49 -14.45 -26.90
C ALA A 68 -13.83 -13.75 -26.65
N ASP A 69 -14.60 -14.26 -25.70
CA ASP A 69 -15.82 -13.60 -25.22
C ASP A 69 -15.47 -12.25 -24.57
N ILE A 70 -16.33 -11.26 -24.78
CA ILE A 70 -16.24 -9.90 -24.20
C ILE A 70 -15.96 -9.94 -22.70
N LYS A 71 -16.58 -10.90 -21.99
CA LYS A 71 -16.36 -11.06 -20.53
C LYS A 71 -14.93 -11.47 -20.19
N GLN A 72 -14.31 -12.32 -20.98
CA GLN A 72 -12.92 -12.77 -20.76
C GLN A 72 -11.94 -11.63 -20.98
N ILE A 73 -12.12 -10.85 -22.06
CA ILE A 73 -11.26 -9.71 -22.37
C ILE A 73 -11.39 -8.63 -21.29
N THR A 74 -12.62 -8.32 -20.85
CA THR A 74 -12.83 -7.34 -19.77
C THR A 74 -12.20 -7.81 -18.44
N ALA A 75 -12.25 -9.10 -18.12
CA ALA A 75 -11.60 -9.67 -16.94
C ALA A 75 -10.07 -9.53 -17.00
N VAL A 76 -9.46 -9.87 -18.15
CA VAL A 76 -8.00 -9.73 -18.36
C VAL A 76 -7.57 -8.25 -18.28
N MET A 77 -8.32 -7.34 -18.91
CA MET A 77 -8.03 -5.90 -18.83
C MET A 77 -8.14 -5.38 -17.39
N ARG A 78 -9.16 -5.80 -16.65
CA ARG A 78 -9.35 -5.41 -15.25
C ARG A 78 -8.21 -5.93 -14.37
N SER A 79 -7.81 -7.20 -14.51
CA SER A 79 -6.67 -7.77 -13.78
C SER A 79 -5.36 -7.07 -14.14
N GLY A 80 -5.16 -6.73 -15.42
CA GLY A 80 -4.02 -5.94 -15.88
C GLY A 80 -3.91 -4.59 -15.20
N LEU A 81 -5.02 -3.85 -15.06
CA LEU A 81 -5.05 -2.57 -14.36
C LEU A 81 -4.68 -2.72 -12.87
N VAL A 82 -5.14 -3.79 -12.20
CA VAL A 82 -4.75 -4.07 -10.81
C VAL A 82 -3.25 -4.33 -10.71
N VAL A 83 -2.69 -5.13 -11.62
CA VAL A 83 -1.24 -5.41 -11.66
C VAL A 83 -0.43 -4.14 -11.90
N LEU A 84 -0.89 -3.25 -12.78
CA LEU A 84 -0.24 -1.96 -13.05
C LEU A 84 -0.16 -1.05 -11.82
N ALA A 85 -1.09 -1.17 -10.88
CA ALA A 85 -1.05 -0.40 -9.63
C ALA A 85 0.00 -0.91 -8.63
N LEU A 86 0.46 -2.16 -8.73
CA LEU A 86 1.37 -2.79 -7.76
C LEU A 86 2.68 -2.01 -7.54
N PRO A 87 3.41 -1.50 -8.56
CA PRO A 87 4.63 -0.74 -8.33
C PRO A 87 4.40 0.54 -7.53
N ILE A 88 3.26 1.22 -7.74
CA ILE A 88 2.88 2.40 -6.95
C ILE A 88 2.63 2.00 -5.50
N LEU A 89 1.86 0.90 -5.29
CA LEU A 89 1.56 0.38 -3.96
C LEU A 89 2.82 -0.08 -3.21
N LEU A 90 3.76 -0.73 -3.90
CA LEU A 90 5.05 -1.11 -3.34
C LEU A 90 5.87 0.12 -2.93
N THR A 91 5.91 1.14 -3.78
CA THR A 91 6.63 2.39 -3.47
C THR A 91 6.12 3.03 -2.19
N ILE A 92 4.80 3.15 -2.04
CA ILE A 92 4.22 3.74 -0.83
C ILE A 92 4.37 2.82 0.39
N ALA A 93 4.33 1.49 0.21
CA ALA A 93 4.55 0.53 1.28
C ALA A 93 5.98 0.67 1.87
N PHE A 94 7.00 0.81 1.02
CA PHE A 94 8.38 1.10 1.47
C PHE A 94 8.50 2.45 2.16
N ALA A 95 7.82 3.49 1.65
CA ALA A 95 7.81 4.79 2.30
C ALA A 95 7.14 4.75 3.68
N ILE A 96 6.03 4.02 3.81
CA ILE A 96 5.34 3.78 5.10
C ILE A 96 6.24 2.99 6.07
N LEU A 97 6.92 1.95 5.58
CA LEU A 97 7.85 1.16 6.40
C LEU A 97 8.98 2.04 6.95
N ALA A 98 9.63 2.84 6.10
CA ALA A 98 10.67 3.78 6.49
C ALA A 98 10.15 4.80 7.51
N PHE A 99 9.00 5.41 7.25
CA PHE A 99 8.36 6.37 8.15
C PHE A 99 8.04 5.76 9.51
N ASN A 100 7.43 4.58 9.56
CA ASN A 100 7.04 3.92 10.81
C ASN A 100 8.27 3.63 11.69
N LEU A 101 9.41 3.28 11.10
CA LEU A 101 10.65 3.00 11.84
C LEU A 101 11.37 4.28 12.28
N SER A 102 11.37 5.33 11.44
CA SER A 102 12.18 6.53 11.67
C SER A 102 11.48 7.59 12.50
N THR A 103 10.17 7.74 12.35
CA THR A 103 9.41 8.91 12.83
C THR A 103 9.62 9.26 14.32
N PHE A 104 9.65 8.28 15.21
CA PHE A 104 9.93 8.52 16.64
C PHE A 104 11.42 8.42 16.99
N ALA A 105 12.19 7.68 16.21
CA ALA A 105 13.63 7.57 16.41
C ALA A 105 14.34 8.87 16.08
N ASP A 106 13.93 9.55 15.00
CA ASP A 106 14.51 10.81 14.56
C ASP A 106 14.13 11.94 15.53
N GLU A 107 12.87 11.99 16.01
CA GLU A 107 12.48 12.94 17.06
C GLU A 107 13.35 12.83 18.33
N ARG A 108 13.83 11.63 18.69
CA ARG A 108 14.75 11.42 19.83
C ARG A 108 16.17 11.87 19.50
N LYS A 109 16.69 11.56 18.31
CA LYS A 109 18.04 11.93 17.88
C LYS A 109 18.19 13.44 17.79
N ASP A 110 17.21 14.13 17.20
CA ASP A 110 17.25 15.55 16.93
C ASP A 110 16.91 16.41 18.16
N ARG A 111 16.61 15.78 19.32
CA ARG A 111 16.15 16.44 20.55
C ARG A 111 14.94 17.35 20.35
N THR A 112 14.21 17.18 19.26
CA THR A 112 13.02 17.98 18.95
C THR A 112 11.87 17.71 19.92
N LEU A 113 11.92 16.61 20.66
CA LEU A 113 10.98 16.30 21.77
C LEU A 113 10.89 17.43 22.80
N ILE A 114 12.02 18.10 23.13
CA ILE A 114 12.06 19.21 24.11
C ILE A 114 11.27 20.41 23.56
N PHE A 115 11.45 20.70 22.28
CA PHE A 115 10.68 21.76 21.61
C PHE A 115 9.20 21.45 21.55
N TRP A 116 8.81 20.21 21.23
CA TRP A 116 7.41 19.81 21.13
C TRP A 116 6.69 19.88 22.47
N ARG A 117 7.37 19.66 23.57
CA ARG A 117 6.80 19.76 24.94
C ARG A 117 6.53 21.20 25.37
N SER A 118 7.20 22.17 24.78
CA SER A 118 6.88 23.59 25.02
C SER A 118 5.58 24.02 24.34
N LEU A 119 5.05 23.22 23.39
CA LEU A 119 3.79 23.47 22.72
C LEU A 119 2.63 22.80 23.49
N PRO A 120 1.44 23.38 23.50
CA PRO A 120 0.27 22.83 24.20
C PRO A 120 -0.36 21.66 23.38
N VAL A 121 0.44 20.65 23.03
CA VAL A 121 0.01 19.48 22.26
C VAL A 121 0.28 18.23 23.08
N SER A 122 -0.75 17.37 23.26
CA SER A 122 -0.57 16.12 23.99
C SER A 122 0.21 15.10 23.17
N ASP A 123 0.98 14.22 23.87
CA ASP A 123 1.69 13.11 23.25
C ASP A 123 0.74 12.20 22.47
N LEU A 124 -0.46 11.97 22.98
CA LEU A 124 -1.49 11.19 22.28
C LEU A 124 -1.88 11.85 20.95
N THR A 125 -2.09 13.17 20.90
CA THR A 125 -2.41 13.88 19.65
C THR A 125 -1.30 13.74 18.63
N THR A 126 -0.04 13.80 19.06
CA THR A 126 1.12 13.62 18.18
C THR A 126 1.21 12.20 17.64
N VAL A 127 1.01 11.18 18.46
CA VAL A 127 1.02 9.77 18.03
C VAL A 127 -0.14 9.51 17.07
N MET A 128 -1.35 9.99 17.41
CA MET A 128 -2.53 9.81 16.57
C MET A 128 -2.41 10.52 15.22
N SER A 129 -1.75 11.69 15.16
CA SER A 129 -1.51 12.37 13.87
C SER A 129 -0.69 11.51 12.89
N LYS A 130 0.32 10.79 13.38
CA LYS A 130 1.17 9.90 12.57
C LYS A 130 0.41 8.65 12.11
N ILE A 131 -0.39 8.06 13.00
CA ILE A 131 -1.24 6.91 12.67
C ILE A 131 -2.29 7.30 11.63
N LEU A 132 -3.00 8.42 11.83
CA LEU A 132 -4.00 8.90 10.88
C LEU A 132 -3.39 9.28 9.53
N LEU A 133 -2.16 9.81 9.52
CA LEU A 133 -1.44 10.05 8.28
C LEU A 133 -1.31 8.75 7.48
N VAL A 134 -0.77 7.70 8.09
CA VAL A 134 -0.50 6.42 7.41
C VAL A 134 -1.79 5.69 7.04
N THR A 135 -2.79 5.66 7.94
CA THR A 135 -3.99 4.84 7.74
C THR A 135 -5.07 5.53 6.91
N LEU A 136 -5.19 6.84 6.99
CA LEU A 136 -6.30 7.57 6.37
C LEU A 136 -5.84 8.46 5.20
N ILE A 137 -4.77 9.23 5.38
CA ILE A 137 -4.37 10.27 4.43
C ILE A 137 -3.55 9.69 3.27
N LEU A 138 -2.60 8.78 3.55
CA LEU A 138 -1.76 8.22 2.48
C LEU A 138 -2.57 7.44 1.43
N PRO A 139 -3.58 6.63 1.75
CA PRO A 139 -4.47 6.05 0.75
C PRO A 139 -5.11 7.10 -0.17
N LEU A 140 -5.52 8.26 0.37
CA LEU A 140 -6.08 9.35 -0.44
C LEU A 140 -5.05 9.99 -1.38
N ILE A 141 -3.78 10.03 -1.00
CA ILE A 141 -2.68 10.57 -1.84
C ILE A 141 -2.30 9.57 -2.94
N VAL A 142 -2.38 8.28 -2.66
CA VAL A 142 -2.05 7.23 -3.64
C VAL A 142 -3.13 7.08 -4.70
N LEU A 143 -4.40 7.20 -4.33
CA LEU A 143 -5.53 7.02 -5.24
C LEU A 143 -5.44 7.83 -6.53
N PRO A 144 -5.15 9.16 -6.52
CA PRO A 144 -5.00 9.94 -7.76
C PRO A 144 -3.92 9.41 -8.70
N ASN A 145 -2.82 8.85 -8.15
CA ASN A 145 -1.75 8.25 -8.95
C ASN A 145 -2.24 6.98 -9.66
N ILE A 146 -3.00 6.13 -8.96
CA ILE A 146 -3.60 4.93 -9.56
C ILE A 146 -4.63 5.32 -10.61
N ILE A 147 -5.50 6.30 -10.32
CA ILE A 147 -6.50 6.80 -11.29
C ILE A 147 -5.81 7.31 -12.54
N LEU A 148 -4.78 8.14 -12.40
CA LEU A 148 -4.03 8.69 -13.53
C LEU A 148 -3.42 7.58 -14.40
N LEU A 149 -2.78 6.58 -13.77
CA LEU A 149 -2.20 5.45 -14.47
C LEU A 149 -3.25 4.63 -15.22
N HIS A 150 -4.40 4.35 -14.59
CA HIS A 150 -5.52 3.64 -15.21
C HIS A 150 -6.10 4.42 -16.39
N LEU A 151 -6.29 5.74 -16.25
CA LEU A 151 -6.80 6.58 -17.35
C LEU A 151 -5.85 6.59 -18.54
N ILE A 152 -4.53 6.73 -18.31
CA ILE A 152 -3.54 6.69 -19.38
C ILE A 152 -3.53 5.32 -20.06
N SER A 153 -3.60 4.23 -19.28
CA SER A 153 -3.64 2.87 -19.82
C SER A 153 -4.90 2.63 -20.68
N LEU A 154 -6.09 2.99 -20.16
CA LEU A 154 -7.35 2.84 -20.88
C LEU A 154 -7.39 3.69 -22.15
N LEU A 155 -6.90 4.93 -22.09
CA LEU A 155 -6.84 5.82 -23.24
C LEU A 155 -5.87 5.28 -24.30
N SER A 156 -4.67 4.87 -23.92
CA SER A 156 -3.68 4.31 -24.84
C SER A 156 -4.19 3.03 -25.51
N ALA A 157 -4.81 2.12 -24.72
CA ALA A 157 -5.44 0.92 -25.25
C ALA A 157 -6.59 1.25 -26.22
N SER A 158 -7.45 2.23 -25.88
CA SER A 158 -8.57 2.64 -26.74
C SER A 158 -8.11 3.18 -28.08
N ILE A 159 -7.08 4.03 -28.08
CA ILE A 159 -6.52 4.57 -29.32
C ILE A 159 -5.89 3.44 -30.15
N PHE A 160 -5.06 2.59 -29.52
CA PHE A 160 -4.40 1.50 -30.18
C PHE A 160 -5.40 0.53 -30.86
N PHE A 161 -6.41 0.07 -30.13
CA PHE A 161 -7.40 -0.87 -30.66
C PHE A 161 -8.28 -0.25 -31.74
N ALA A 162 -8.66 1.02 -31.60
CA ALA A 162 -9.46 1.71 -32.60
C ALA A 162 -8.67 1.99 -33.90
N THR A 163 -7.37 2.32 -33.80
CA THR A 163 -6.53 2.58 -34.99
C THR A 163 -6.15 1.32 -35.76
N ASN A 164 -6.21 0.17 -35.11
CA ASN A 164 -5.94 -1.13 -35.73
C ASN A 164 -7.23 -1.92 -36.06
N ASP A 165 -8.40 -1.29 -36.01
CA ASP A 165 -9.69 -1.89 -36.29
C ASP A 165 -10.01 -3.17 -35.50
N ILE A 166 -9.45 -3.31 -34.30
CA ILE A 166 -9.62 -4.51 -33.44
C ILE A 166 -10.95 -4.44 -32.72
N VAL A 167 -11.20 -3.33 -31.99
CA VAL A 167 -12.47 -3.06 -31.28
C VAL A 167 -12.80 -1.56 -31.27
N PRO A 168 -14.07 -1.17 -31.17
CA PRO A 168 -14.46 0.23 -31.06
C PRO A 168 -13.86 0.93 -29.85
N PHE A 169 -13.47 2.19 -29.99
CA PHE A 169 -12.86 3.00 -28.93
C PHE A 169 -13.61 2.94 -27.59
N GLY A 170 -14.93 3.03 -27.59
CA GLY A 170 -15.76 3.02 -26.38
C GLY A 170 -15.80 1.66 -25.66
N TRP A 171 -15.42 0.59 -26.33
CA TRP A 171 -15.50 -0.75 -25.78
C TRP A 171 -14.53 -0.99 -24.63
N VAL A 172 -13.30 -0.46 -24.72
CA VAL A 172 -12.26 -0.59 -23.69
C VAL A 172 -12.72 0.00 -22.35
N TRP A 173 -13.51 1.07 -22.41
CA TRP A 173 -14.05 1.74 -21.21
C TRP A 173 -15.13 0.93 -20.49
N SER A 174 -15.76 -0.03 -21.18
CA SER A 174 -16.73 -0.93 -20.54
C SER A 174 -16.07 -1.92 -19.57
N ALA A 175 -14.76 -2.14 -19.71
CA ALA A 175 -13.99 -3.02 -18.83
C ALA A 175 -13.81 -2.45 -17.42
N TYR A 176 -13.94 -1.12 -17.27
CA TYR A 176 -13.68 -0.44 -15.99
C TYR A 176 -14.80 0.54 -15.66
N SER A 177 -15.35 0.41 -14.45
CA SER A 177 -16.41 1.30 -13.97
C SER A 177 -15.84 2.36 -13.02
N PHE A 178 -16.46 3.53 -13.01
CA PHE A 178 -16.14 4.58 -12.03
C PHE A 178 -16.24 4.09 -10.58
N THR A 179 -17.12 3.12 -10.31
CA THR A 179 -17.25 2.49 -8.99
C THR A 179 -16.01 1.69 -8.58
N ASP A 180 -15.18 1.25 -9.52
CA ASP A 180 -13.96 0.48 -9.21
C ASP A 180 -12.92 1.36 -8.49
N TRP A 181 -12.87 2.68 -8.76
CA TRP A 181 -12.00 3.60 -8.02
C TRP A 181 -12.45 3.76 -6.56
N PHE A 182 -13.76 3.79 -6.29
CA PHE A 182 -14.27 3.77 -4.92
C PHE A 182 -13.91 2.45 -4.22
N ARG A 183 -14.00 1.32 -4.91
CA ARG A 183 -13.56 0.03 -4.35
C ARG A 183 -12.08 0.05 -4.01
N ILE A 184 -11.24 0.65 -4.85
CA ILE A 184 -9.79 0.78 -4.58
C ILE A 184 -9.54 1.57 -3.30
N ILE A 185 -10.15 2.75 -3.12
CA ILE A 185 -9.90 3.55 -1.90
C ILE A 185 -10.38 2.83 -0.64
N PHE A 186 -11.54 2.18 -0.67
CA PHE A 186 -12.04 1.39 0.45
C PHE A 186 -11.12 0.19 0.75
N SER A 187 -10.58 -0.44 -0.29
CA SER A 187 -9.63 -1.54 -0.14
C SER A 187 -8.31 -1.07 0.47
N LEU A 188 -7.80 0.09 0.09
CA LEU A 188 -6.60 0.69 0.67
C LEU A 188 -6.81 1.04 2.15
N TRP A 189 -7.97 1.58 2.52
CA TRP A 189 -8.30 1.82 3.92
C TRP A 189 -8.46 0.53 4.72
N ALA A 190 -9.13 -0.48 4.15
CA ALA A 190 -9.24 -1.79 4.77
C ALA A 190 -7.87 -2.42 5.02
N GLN A 191 -6.96 -2.37 4.03
CA GLN A 191 -5.58 -2.83 4.18
C GLN A 191 -4.84 -2.05 5.26
N SER A 192 -4.98 -0.73 5.31
CA SER A 192 -4.33 0.11 6.32
C SER A 192 -4.80 -0.23 7.74
N LEU A 193 -6.10 -0.47 7.92
CA LEU A 193 -6.66 -0.90 9.21
C LEU A 193 -6.24 -2.33 9.55
N TRP A 194 -6.23 -3.23 8.56
CA TRP A 194 -5.81 -4.61 8.75
C TRP A 194 -4.34 -4.72 9.17
N SER A 195 -3.46 -3.91 8.57
CA SER A 195 -2.03 -3.86 8.88
C SER A 195 -1.67 -2.94 10.07
N LEU A 196 -2.67 -2.35 10.74
CA LEU A 196 -2.43 -1.43 11.85
C LEU A 196 -1.57 -2.02 13.00
N PRO A 197 -1.70 -3.31 13.39
CA PRO A 197 -0.83 -3.93 14.39
C PRO A 197 0.65 -3.89 13.99
N LEU A 198 0.96 -4.12 12.72
CA LEU A 198 2.34 -4.05 12.22
C LEU A 198 2.85 -2.60 12.22
N THR A 199 2.03 -1.66 11.75
CA THR A 199 2.33 -0.22 11.80
C THR A 199 2.61 0.24 13.22
N ALA A 200 1.74 -0.13 14.17
CA ALA A 200 1.90 0.22 15.58
C ALA A 200 3.15 -0.43 16.19
N TRP A 201 3.48 -1.68 15.82
CA TRP A 201 4.70 -2.35 16.26
C TRP A 201 5.97 -1.67 15.76
N LEU A 202 6.04 -1.31 14.48
CA LEU A 202 7.19 -0.62 13.89
C LEU A 202 7.40 0.75 14.54
N MET A 203 6.32 1.52 14.72
CA MET A 203 6.36 2.80 15.42
C MET A 203 6.77 2.64 16.89
N PHE A 204 6.29 1.60 17.57
CA PHE A 204 6.66 1.28 18.95
C PHE A 204 8.16 0.97 19.05
N ALA A 205 8.69 0.13 18.15
CA ALA A 205 10.11 -0.14 18.06
C ALA A 205 10.93 1.15 17.84
N GLY A 206 10.45 2.05 16.96
CA GLY A 206 11.00 3.38 16.75
C GLY A 206 11.00 4.22 18.02
N ALA A 207 9.99 4.10 18.89
CA ALA A 207 9.87 4.90 20.10
C ALA A 207 10.82 4.46 21.23
N PHE A 208 11.16 3.19 21.36
CA PHE A 208 11.98 2.70 22.48
C PHE A 208 13.39 2.26 22.10
N ALA A 209 13.61 1.69 20.91
CA ALA A 209 14.87 1.08 20.55
C ALA A 209 15.90 2.13 20.07
N ARG A 210 17.18 1.98 20.50
CA ARG A 210 18.29 2.80 19.98
C ARG A 210 18.53 2.58 18.47
N ARG A 211 18.30 1.34 18.00
CA ARG A 211 18.37 0.94 16.59
C ARG A 211 16.99 0.43 16.16
N PRO A 212 16.13 1.25 15.56
CA PRO A 212 14.73 0.92 15.31
C PRO A 212 14.53 -0.37 14.51
N ILE A 213 15.35 -0.59 13.47
CA ILE A 213 15.28 -1.80 12.63
C ILE A 213 15.53 -3.05 13.46
N MET A 214 16.60 -3.05 14.28
CA MET A 214 16.89 -4.19 15.16
C MET A 214 15.83 -4.35 16.24
N GLY A 215 15.34 -3.26 16.81
CA GLY A 215 14.26 -3.27 17.80
C GLY A 215 12.93 -3.81 17.22
N ALA A 216 12.69 -3.64 15.94
CA ALA A 216 11.51 -4.19 15.28
C ALA A 216 11.69 -5.67 14.90
N LEU A 217 12.83 -6.03 14.28
CA LEU A 217 13.02 -7.35 13.69
C LEU A 217 13.46 -8.41 14.68
N VAL A 218 14.40 -8.09 15.60
CA VAL A 218 14.99 -9.10 16.50
C VAL A 218 13.95 -9.72 17.43
N PRO A 219 13.06 -8.98 18.13
CA PRO A 219 12.05 -9.60 18.99
C PRO A 219 11.11 -10.53 18.22
N ILE A 220 10.66 -10.11 17.03
CA ILE A 220 9.82 -10.94 16.17
C ILE A 220 10.55 -12.20 15.75
N ALA A 221 11.80 -12.09 15.26
CA ALA A 221 12.59 -13.23 14.84
C ALA A 221 12.81 -14.22 15.98
N VAL A 222 13.15 -13.73 17.19
CA VAL A 222 13.32 -14.58 18.37
C VAL A 222 12.02 -15.32 18.70
N VAL A 223 10.88 -14.63 18.71
CA VAL A 223 9.60 -15.26 19.07
C VAL A 223 9.17 -16.27 18.02
N VAL A 224 9.32 -15.97 16.73
CA VAL A 224 9.01 -16.92 15.62
C VAL A 224 9.90 -18.17 15.71
N VAL A 225 11.20 -18.00 15.96
CA VAL A 225 12.13 -19.13 16.10
C VAL A 225 11.79 -19.97 17.35
N LEU A 226 11.52 -19.34 18.48
CA LEU A 226 11.12 -20.04 19.70
C LEU A 226 9.79 -20.78 19.51
N GLU A 227 8.81 -20.17 18.86
CA GLU A 227 7.54 -20.82 18.53
C GLU A 227 7.76 -22.07 17.66
N GLY A 228 8.56 -21.96 16.60
CA GLY A 228 8.85 -23.08 15.71
C GLY A 228 9.59 -24.24 16.39
N ILE A 229 10.54 -23.92 17.28
CA ILE A 229 11.35 -24.95 18.00
C ILE A 229 10.56 -25.56 19.16
N VAL A 230 9.90 -24.74 19.99
CA VAL A 230 9.29 -25.19 21.26
C VAL A 230 7.86 -25.69 21.04
N LEU A 231 7.04 -24.91 20.33
CA LEU A 231 5.62 -25.20 20.13
C LEU A 231 5.36 -25.99 18.84
N LYS A 232 6.32 -26.03 17.92
CA LYS A 232 6.17 -26.61 16.56
C LYS A 232 4.97 -26.06 15.81
N THR A 233 4.68 -24.77 16.02
CA THR A 233 3.60 -24.03 15.40
C THR A 233 4.16 -22.80 14.65
N ASN A 234 3.35 -22.16 13.81
CA ASN A 234 3.73 -20.99 13.02
C ASN A 234 2.70 -19.85 13.17
N TYR A 235 2.01 -19.76 14.32
CA TYR A 235 0.93 -18.78 14.51
C TYR A 235 1.39 -17.34 14.34
N ILE A 236 2.56 -16.98 14.89
CA ILE A 236 3.08 -15.60 14.83
C ILE A 236 3.51 -15.26 13.41
N PHE A 237 4.19 -16.18 12.74
CA PHE A 237 4.57 -15.98 11.34
C PHE A 237 3.34 -15.80 10.46
N THR A 238 2.34 -16.69 10.57
CA THR A 238 1.07 -16.61 9.85
C THR A 238 0.31 -15.31 10.17
N PHE A 239 0.30 -14.89 11.46
CA PHE A 239 -0.30 -13.61 11.84
C PHE A 239 0.33 -12.43 11.12
N ILE A 240 1.67 -12.39 11.00
CA ILE A 240 2.39 -11.31 10.31
C ILE A 240 2.12 -11.37 8.82
N GLU A 241 2.21 -12.54 8.21
CA GLU A 241 1.94 -12.78 6.80
C GLU A 241 0.52 -12.33 6.41
N ASP A 242 -0.48 -12.76 7.18
CA ASP A 242 -1.88 -12.36 7.01
C ASP A 242 -2.07 -10.83 7.07
N ARG A 243 -1.29 -10.12 7.90
CA ARG A 243 -1.40 -8.67 8.03
C ARG A 243 -0.73 -7.90 6.90
N LEU A 244 0.24 -8.49 6.21
CA LEU A 244 0.85 -7.89 5.04
C LEU A 244 -0.05 -7.94 3.81
N GLY A 245 -0.92 -8.94 3.71
CA GLY A 245 -1.75 -9.18 2.54
C GLY A 245 -3.23 -9.40 2.85
N PHE A 246 -4.00 -8.36 3.13
CA PHE A 246 -5.47 -8.46 3.16
C PHE A 246 -6.04 -9.05 1.86
N TRP A 247 -5.43 -8.73 0.73
CA TRP A 247 -5.77 -9.19 -0.61
C TRP A 247 -5.67 -10.72 -0.78
N THR A 248 -4.67 -11.34 -0.17
CA THR A 248 -4.48 -12.80 -0.22
C THR A 248 -5.56 -13.52 0.56
N ARG A 249 -6.04 -12.93 1.65
CA ARG A 249 -7.11 -13.50 2.46
C ARG A 249 -8.50 -13.28 1.86
N ALA A 250 -8.73 -12.15 1.20
CA ALA A 250 -9.95 -11.90 0.45
C ALA A 250 -10.15 -12.92 -0.69
N SER A 251 -9.05 -13.43 -1.26
CA SER A 251 -9.11 -14.54 -2.24
C SER A 251 -9.44 -15.89 -1.60
N SER A 252 -9.24 -16.06 -0.29
CA SER A 252 -9.54 -17.28 0.49
C SER A 252 -11.00 -17.34 0.95
N PHE A 253 -11.76 -16.24 0.81
CA PHE A 253 -13.21 -16.29 1.02
C PHE A 253 -13.87 -17.07 -0.14
N PRO A 254 -14.79 -18.00 0.14
CA PRO A 254 -15.28 -18.96 -0.84
C PRO A 254 -16.15 -18.28 -1.90
N LYS A 255 -15.55 -17.67 -2.88
CA LYS A 255 -16.17 -17.28 -4.14
C LYS A 255 -15.25 -17.66 -5.29
N GLN A 256 -15.67 -18.65 -5.98
CA GLN A 256 -15.27 -19.43 -7.13
C GLN A 256 -14.64 -18.70 -8.34
N THR A 257 -13.80 -17.69 -8.18
CA THR A 257 -13.11 -17.09 -9.32
C THR A 257 -11.65 -16.86 -8.96
N GLU A 258 -10.76 -17.52 -9.69
CA GLU A 258 -9.30 -17.36 -9.67
C GLU A 258 -8.82 -15.99 -10.20
N GLU A 259 -9.72 -15.02 -10.33
CA GLU A 259 -9.39 -13.69 -10.85
C GLU A 259 -8.84 -12.80 -9.73
N LEU A 260 -7.74 -12.12 -10.01
CA LEU A 260 -7.25 -10.96 -9.24
C LEU A 260 -8.35 -9.88 -9.28
N ARG A 261 -9.19 -9.86 -8.26
CA ARG A 261 -10.30 -8.93 -8.23
C ARG A 261 -10.05 -7.84 -7.17
N VAL A 262 -10.53 -6.65 -7.50
CA VAL A 262 -10.65 -5.56 -6.53
C VAL A 262 -11.59 -6.00 -5.40
N VAL A 263 -11.17 -5.80 -4.15
CA VAL A 263 -11.94 -6.15 -2.96
C VAL A 263 -13.31 -5.46 -3.00
N ASP A 264 -14.37 -6.22 -2.76
CA ASP A 264 -15.73 -5.69 -2.73
C ASP A 264 -16.09 -5.18 -1.31
N VAL A 265 -17.10 -4.35 -1.20
CA VAL A 265 -17.60 -3.83 0.07
C VAL A 265 -18.02 -4.97 1.01
N SER A 266 -18.56 -6.07 0.44
CA SER A 266 -18.89 -7.29 1.20
C SER A 266 -17.67 -7.93 1.88
N ASP A 267 -16.49 -7.88 1.25
CA ASP A 267 -15.26 -8.45 1.79
C ASP A 267 -14.75 -7.64 2.99
N ILE A 268 -14.96 -6.32 2.94
CA ILE A 268 -14.65 -5.42 4.07
C ILE A 268 -15.55 -5.72 5.27
N TYR A 269 -16.85 -5.94 5.02
CA TYR A 269 -17.78 -6.34 6.09
C TYR A 269 -17.37 -7.67 6.73
N LEU A 270 -16.99 -8.65 5.90
CA LEU A 270 -16.48 -9.94 6.39
C LEU A 270 -15.21 -9.75 7.22
N MET A 271 -14.27 -8.89 6.78
CA MET A 271 -13.07 -8.55 7.56
C MET A 271 -13.42 -8.02 8.95
N LEU A 272 -14.34 -7.05 9.02
CA LEU A 272 -14.77 -6.45 10.29
C LEU A 272 -15.48 -7.44 11.22
N SER A 273 -16.07 -8.52 10.67
CA SER A 273 -16.73 -9.56 11.46
C SER A 273 -15.77 -10.62 12.00
N THR A 274 -14.51 -10.67 11.55
CA THR A 274 -13.53 -11.66 12.01
C THR A 274 -12.98 -11.32 13.40
N GLN A 275 -12.77 -12.36 14.23
CA GLN A 275 -12.11 -12.19 15.53
C GLN A 275 -10.68 -11.67 15.38
N ASP A 276 -9.97 -12.11 14.33
CA ASP A 276 -8.60 -11.70 14.05
C ASP A 276 -8.45 -10.19 13.85
N PHE A 277 -9.45 -9.54 13.24
CA PHE A 277 -9.48 -8.09 13.11
C PHE A 277 -9.47 -7.41 14.48
N TRP A 278 -10.36 -7.85 15.37
CA TRP A 278 -10.50 -7.24 16.70
C TRP A 278 -9.32 -7.53 17.62
N ILE A 279 -8.72 -8.74 17.54
CA ILE A 279 -7.46 -9.06 18.21
C ILE A 279 -6.35 -8.11 17.73
N GLY A 280 -6.25 -7.87 16.43
CA GLY A 280 -5.30 -6.91 15.87
C GLY A 280 -5.54 -5.49 16.36
N MET A 281 -6.80 -5.03 16.43
CA MET A 281 -7.14 -3.70 16.93
C MET A 281 -6.81 -3.53 18.42
N ALA A 282 -7.06 -4.56 19.23
CA ALA A 282 -6.69 -4.56 20.64
C ALA A 282 -5.18 -4.47 20.82
N LEU A 283 -4.41 -5.29 20.07
CA LEU A 283 -2.96 -5.24 20.07
C LEU A 283 -2.42 -3.87 19.63
N SER A 284 -3.00 -3.29 18.57
CA SER A 284 -2.64 -1.94 18.11
C SER A 284 -2.85 -0.90 19.18
N THR A 285 -3.99 -0.96 19.88
CA THR A 285 -4.31 -0.02 20.97
C THR A 285 -3.31 -0.12 22.12
N LEU A 286 -2.92 -1.33 22.49
CA LEU A 286 -1.88 -1.57 23.53
C LEU A 286 -0.53 -1.00 23.09
N LEU A 287 -0.13 -1.22 21.85
CA LEU A 287 1.14 -0.71 21.31
C LEU A 287 1.15 0.81 21.24
N ILE A 288 0.05 1.42 20.79
CA ILE A 288 -0.13 2.88 20.76
C ILE A 288 -0.04 3.46 22.18
N GLY A 289 -0.70 2.83 23.15
CA GLY A 289 -0.58 3.20 24.55
C GLY A 289 0.87 3.12 25.06
N GLY A 290 1.60 2.07 24.65
CA GLY A 290 3.02 1.93 24.93
C GLY A 290 3.87 3.05 24.33
N ILE A 291 3.61 3.46 23.06
CA ILE A 291 4.31 4.60 22.44
C ILE A 291 4.10 5.87 23.26
N VAL A 292 2.85 6.18 23.62
CA VAL A 292 2.50 7.37 24.42
C VAL A 292 3.20 7.32 25.78
N TYR A 293 3.20 6.15 26.44
CA TYR A 293 3.85 5.95 27.72
C TYR A 293 5.38 6.18 27.65
N PHE A 294 6.07 5.56 26.70
CA PHE A 294 7.51 5.77 26.53
C PHE A 294 7.84 7.22 26.16
N ARG A 295 7.02 7.83 25.31
CA ARG A 295 7.19 9.23 24.92
C ARG A 295 7.03 10.17 26.12
N SER A 296 6.08 9.92 27.02
CA SER A 296 5.87 10.74 28.23
C SER A 296 6.99 10.61 29.26
N ARG A 297 7.65 9.45 29.34
CA ARG A 297 8.73 9.16 30.32
C ARG A 297 10.14 9.50 29.84
N ASN A 298 10.38 9.69 28.55
CA ASN A 298 11.71 9.99 27.98
C ASN A 298 12.30 11.35 28.42
N ASN A 299 11.98 11.78 29.65
CA ASN A 299 12.57 12.97 30.29
C ASN A 299 13.96 12.73 30.86
N ASP A 300 14.34 11.47 31.14
CA ASP A 300 15.45 11.17 32.02
C ASP A 300 16.81 11.02 31.32
N TYR A 301 16.86 11.06 29.98
CA TYR A 301 18.13 10.93 29.22
C TYR A 301 18.85 12.26 28.96
N SER A 302 18.48 13.34 29.64
CA SER A 302 19.18 14.64 29.54
C SER A 302 20.28 14.85 30.57
N SER A 303 20.60 13.84 31.39
CA SER A 303 21.57 13.96 32.51
C SER A 303 22.78 13.01 32.42
N GLU A 304 23.07 12.42 31.27
CA GLU A 304 24.35 11.74 31.04
C GLU A 304 25.08 12.23 29.81
#